data_1abfffd4b0bf0134a5f403287fd4d52d
#
_entry.id   1abfffd4b0bf0134a5f403287fd4d52d
#
_cell.length_a   1.000
_cell.length_b   1.000
_cell.length_c   1.000
_cell.angle_alpha   90.00
_cell.angle_beta   90.00
_cell.angle_gamma   90.00
#
_symmetry.space_group_name_H-M   'P 1'
#
loop_
_entity.id
_entity.type
_entity.pdbx_description
1 polymer ?
#
loop_
_entity_poly.entity_id
_entity_poly.type
_entity_poly.pdbx_seq_one_letter_code
_entity_poly.pdbx_strand_id
1 'polypeptide(L)' 'MSDNTKPEKGINLRIQETKEKIADVINESQLPPGITLMILNEFVGQVQRQNAYMIEIEKKALEEGEKKDGIQV' A
#
# COMPACT_ATOMS: atom_id res chain seq x y z
N MET A 1 25.08 -4.70 12.24
CA MET A 1 23.64 -4.68 12.42
C MET A 1 23.02 -5.97 11.96
N SER A 2 22.35 -6.61 12.86
CA SER A 2 21.75 -7.89 12.53
C SER A 2 20.65 -7.75 11.46
N ASP A 3 20.00 -6.60 11.43
CA ASP A 3 18.93 -6.38 10.46
C ASP A 3 19.43 -6.39 9.04
N ASN A 4 20.67 -5.96 8.84
CA ASN A 4 21.21 -5.91 7.49
C ASN A 4 21.55 -7.28 6.94
N THR A 5 21.70 -8.25 7.82
CA THR A 5 22.05 -9.61 7.41
C THR A 5 20.85 -10.51 7.22
N LYS A 6 19.67 -10.07 7.71
CA LYS A 6 18.45 -10.86 7.57
C LYS A 6 17.81 -10.58 6.22
N PRO A 7 17.34 -11.61 5.54
CA PRO A 7 16.58 -11.37 4.31
C PRO A 7 15.28 -10.64 4.63
N GLU A 8 14.89 -9.77 3.73
CA GLU A 8 13.61 -9.10 3.88
C GLU A 8 12.49 -10.08 3.60
N LYS A 9 11.36 -9.85 4.26
CA LYS A 9 10.19 -10.69 4.02
C LYS A 9 9.69 -10.48 2.61
N GLY A 10 9.36 -11.57 1.95
CA GLY A 10 8.78 -11.49 0.62
C GLY A 10 7.40 -10.86 0.65
N ILE A 11 6.95 -10.43 -0.53
CA ILE A 11 5.67 -9.73 -0.63
C ILE A 11 4.50 -10.61 -0.18
N ASN A 12 4.55 -11.89 -0.48
CA ASN A 12 3.46 -12.78 -0.13
C ASN A 12 3.32 -12.94 1.39
N LEU A 13 4.46 -13.05 2.07
CA LEU A 13 4.43 -13.15 3.53
C LEU A 13 3.93 -11.85 4.15
N ARG A 14 4.34 -10.73 3.60
CA ARG A 14 3.88 -9.43 4.10
C ARG A 14 2.37 -9.27 3.91
N ILE A 15 1.85 -9.72 2.80
CA ILE A 15 0.42 -9.68 2.56
C ILE A 15 -0.32 -10.52 3.60
N GLN A 16 0.16 -11.73 3.85
CA GLN A 16 -0.51 -12.60 4.80
C GLN A 16 -0.48 -12.02 6.20
N GLU A 17 0.67 -11.51 6.63
CA GLU A 17 0.78 -10.91 7.94
C GLU A 17 -0.12 -9.69 8.10
N THR A 18 -0.23 -8.88 7.05
CA THR A 18 -1.11 -7.72 7.08
C THR A 18 -2.57 -8.15 7.24
N LYS A 19 -2.98 -9.18 6.50
CA LYS A 19 -4.33 -9.70 6.62
C LYS A 19 -4.62 -10.18 8.03
N GLU A 20 -3.67 -10.88 8.63
CA GLU A 20 -3.84 -11.40 9.98
C GLU A 20 -3.96 -10.28 10.98
N LYS A 21 -3.16 -9.23 10.85
CA LYS A 21 -3.25 -8.10 11.76
C LYS A 21 -4.58 -7.37 11.64
N ILE A 22 -5.07 -7.20 10.42
CA ILE A 22 -6.36 -6.57 10.20
C ILE A 22 -7.47 -7.42 10.84
N ALA A 23 -7.42 -8.73 10.64
CA ALA A 23 -8.40 -9.62 11.24
C ALA A 23 -8.38 -9.53 12.76
N ASP A 24 -7.18 -9.48 13.35
CA ASP A 24 -7.04 -9.37 14.79
C ASP A 24 -7.66 -8.07 15.31
N VAL A 25 -7.40 -6.95 14.64
CA VAL A 25 -7.94 -5.66 15.05
C VAL A 25 -9.47 -5.68 14.96
N ILE A 26 -10.01 -6.24 13.90
CA ILE A 26 -11.46 -6.32 13.73
C ILE A 26 -12.08 -7.16 14.86
N ASN A 27 -11.47 -8.30 15.16
CA ASN A 27 -11.99 -9.17 16.20
C ASN A 27 -11.90 -8.52 17.59
N GLU A 28 -10.81 -7.82 17.84
CA GLU A 28 -10.62 -7.18 19.14
C GLU A 28 -11.51 -5.96 19.34
N SER A 29 -11.94 -5.32 18.26
CA SER A 29 -12.74 -4.11 18.37
C SER A 29 -14.11 -4.39 18.93
N GLN A 30 -14.66 -5.59 18.71
CA GLN A 30 -15.98 -5.98 19.18
C GLN A 30 -17.07 -5.03 18.69
N LEU A 31 -16.86 -4.41 17.55
CA LEU A 31 -17.85 -3.53 16.95
C LEU A 31 -18.84 -4.34 16.10
N PRO A 32 -20.05 -3.85 15.96
CA PRO A 32 -20.99 -4.52 15.05
C PRO A 32 -20.48 -4.52 13.61
N PRO A 33 -20.81 -5.55 12.83
CA PRO A 33 -20.27 -5.65 11.47
C PRO A 33 -20.56 -4.43 10.60
N GLY A 34 -21.71 -3.80 10.74
CA GLY A 34 -22.02 -2.61 9.95
C GLY A 34 -21.06 -1.45 10.24
N ILE A 35 -20.73 -1.26 11.51
CA ILE A 35 -19.79 -0.21 11.91
C ILE A 35 -18.40 -0.55 11.39
N THR A 36 -18.00 -1.80 11.54
CA THR A 36 -16.70 -2.25 11.02
C THR A 36 -16.61 -2.00 9.51
N LEU A 37 -17.68 -2.26 8.80
CA LEU A 37 -17.70 -2.04 7.35
C LEU A 37 -17.52 -0.56 7.02
N MET A 38 -18.16 0.32 7.77
CA MET A 38 -17.97 1.76 7.56
C MET A 38 -16.52 2.18 7.73
N ILE A 39 -15.90 1.68 8.79
CA ILE A 39 -14.51 2.00 9.07
C ILE A 39 -13.60 1.49 7.96
N LEU A 40 -13.81 0.27 7.53
CA LEU A 40 -13.00 -0.32 6.47
C LEU A 40 -13.18 0.44 5.16
N ASN A 41 -14.39 0.89 4.86
CA ASN A 41 -14.62 1.68 3.66
C ASN A 41 -13.88 3.01 3.69
N GLU A 42 -13.76 3.64 4.86
CA GLU A 42 -12.98 4.86 4.98
C GLU A 42 -11.51 4.60 4.66
N PHE A 43 -10.97 3.51 5.16
CA PHE A 43 -9.59 3.16 4.86
C PHE A 43 -9.40 2.79 3.39
N VAL A 44 -10.37 2.11 2.80
CA VAL A 44 -10.32 1.81 1.37
C VAL A 44 -10.19 3.11 0.57
N GLY A 45 -10.98 4.12 0.92
CA GLY A 45 -10.88 5.41 0.24
C GLY A 45 -9.51 6.05 0.38
N GLN A 46 -8.94 5.99 1.60
CA GLN A 46 -7.61 6.53 1.82
C GLN A 46 -6.55 5.82 0.99
N VAL A 47 -6.60 4.50 0.96
CA VAL A 47 -5.62 3.72 0.22
C VAL A 47 -5.78 3.95 -1.27
N GLN A 48 -7.02 4.09 -1.75
CA GLN A 48 -7.26 4.41 -3.16
C GLN A 48 -6.61 5.73 -3.56
N ARG A 49 -6.71 6.74 -2.70
CA ARG A 49 -6.08 8.03 -2.97
C ARG A 49 -4.56 7.92 -2.97
N GLN A 50 -4.02 7.16 -2.02
CA GLN A 50 -2.58 6.94 -1.99
C GLN A 50 -2.10 6.22 -3.24
N ASN A 51 -2.84 5.21 -3.66
CA ASN A 51 -2.48 4.46 -4.85
C ASN A 51 -2.52 5.33 -6.09
N ALA A 52 -3.55 6.19 -6.21
CA ALA A 52 -3.64 7.09 -7.35
C ALA A 52 -2.48 8.08 -7.36
N TYR A 53 -2.09 8.57 -6.20
CA TYR A 53 -0.97 9.48 -6.09
C TYR A 53 0.34 8.82 -6.52
N MET A 54 0.55 7.59 -6.09
CA MET A 54 1.76 6.86 -6.46
C MET A 54 1.81 6.61 -7.97
N ILE A 55 0.67 6.28 -8.55
CA ILE A 55 0.60 6.07 -9.99
C ILE A 55 0.97 7.37 -10.73
N GLU A 56 0.47 8.51 -10.24
CA GLU A 56 0.81 9.78 -10.85
C GLU A 56 2.30 10.09 -10.77
N ILE A 57 2.90 9.80 -9.61
CA ILE A 57 4.33 10.01 -9.45
C ILE A 57 5.11 9.16 -10.44
N GLU A 58 4.71 7.90 -10.59
CA GLU A 58 5.39 6.99 -11.51
C GLU A 58 5.22 7.43 -12.95
N LYS A 59 4.03 7.90 -13.30
CA LYS A 59 3.80 8.42 -14.65
C LYS A 59 4.65 9.63 -14.94
N LYS A 60 4.74 10.55 -13.98
CA LYS A 60 5.56 11.74 -14.17
C LYS A 60 7.03 11.39 -14.33
N ALA A 61 7.51 10.46 -13.53
CA ALA A 61 8.90 10.03 -13.65
C ALA A 61 9.18 9.44 -15.03
N LEU A 62 8.25 8.64 -15.52
CA LEU A 62 8.40 8.06 -16.86
C LEU A 62 8.36 9.12 -17.94
N GLU A 63 7.42 10.07 -17.84
CA GLU A 63 7.31 11.14 -18.83
C GLU A 63 8.55 12.02 -18.85
N GLU A 64 9.09 12.33 -17.69
CA GLU A 64 10.30 13.13 -17.63
C GLU A 64 11.49 12.40 -18.25
N GLY A 65 11.57 11.11 -18.02
CA GLY A 65 12.61 10.30 -18.66
C GLY A 65 12.46 10.28 -20.15
N GLU A 66 11.22 10.12 -20.63
CA GLU A 66 10.96 10.12 -22.06
C GLU A 66 11.26 11.47 -22.70
N LYS A 67 10.94 12.55 -22.00
CA LYS A 67 11.23 13.88 -22.51
C LYS A 67 12.73 14.09 -22.66
N LYS A 68 13.51 13.62 -21.68
CA LYS A 68 14.95 13.72 -21.78
C LYS A 68 15.46 12.96 -22.98
N ASP A 69 14.96 11.77 -23.18
CA ASP A 69 15.36 10.95 -24.33
C ASP A 69 14.99 11.63 -25.63
N GLY A 70 13.81 12.23 -25.68
CA GLY A 70 13.36 12.95 -26.85
C GLY A 70 14.23 14.14 -27.18
N ILE A 71 14.66 14.86 -26.16
CA ILE A 71 15.50 16.03 -26.34
C ILE A 71 16.86 15.62 -26.92
N GLN A 72 17.37 14.49 -26.49
CA GLN A 72 18.67 14.03 -26.95
C GLN A 72 18.64 13.56 -28.40
N VAL A 73 17.49 13.14 -28.85
CA VAL A 73 17.37 12.72 -30.22
C VAL A 73 17.32 13.92 -31.14
#